data_d11885da81127f54e6938ee3ebff8b16
#
_entry.id   d11885da81127f54e6938ee3ebff8b16
#
_cell.length_a   1.000
_cell.length_b   1.000
_cell.length_c   1.000
_cell.angle_alpha   90.00
_cell.angle_beta   90.00
_cell.angle_gamma   90.00
#
_symmetry.space_group_name_H-M   'P 1'
#
loop_
_entity.id
_entity.type
_entity.pdbx_description
1 polymer ?
#
loop_
_entity_poly.entity_id
_entity_poly.type
_entity_poly.pdbx_seq_one_letter_code
_entity_poly.pdbx_strand_id
1 'polypeptide(L)'
;EIANQALASWRAGAAIALPMLDAMTPAFANSPEKIHRFQTVYIPNGMAMEYWSPDTLGDYELTPILKPLANYKEKMRVISGLKANWNIAHAGAGGSFLTGVTQGGKTEVEILADISIDQILANELGKQTQLSSLELSMDAPALAGACTVNLSCVYTHTLSWRGKTQPLPTEHNPRALFER
;
A
#
# COMPACT_ATOMS: atom_id res chain seq x y z
N GLU A 1 28.52 -10.85 -52.52
CA GLU A 1 29.26 -10.75 -51.24
C GLU A 1 28.70 -9.65 -50.37
N ILE A 2 28.42 -8.46 -50.91
CA ILE A 2 27.85 -7.31 -50.16
C ILE A 2 26.42 -7.62 -49.66
N ALA A 3 25.59 -8.31 -50.44
CA ALA A 3 24.24 -8.66 -50.03
C ALA A 3 24.17 -9.64 -48.86
N ASN A 4 25.14 -10.55 -48.76
CA ASN A 4 25.23 -11.50 -47.62
C ASN A 4 25.70 -10.83 -46.33
N GLN A 5 26.54 -9.80 -46.42
CA GLN A 5 26.97 -9.05 -45.24
C GLN A 5 25.83 -8.15 -44.69
N ALA A 6 25.03 -7.54 -45.57
CA ALA A 6 23.85 -6.78 -45.16
C ALA A 6 22.80 -7.66 -44.45
N LEU A 7 22.53 -8.86 -44.97
CA LEU A 7 21.62 -9.80 -44.34
C LEU A 7 22.12 -10.31 -42.99
N ALA A 8 23.44 -10.50 -42.80
CA ALA A 8 24.03 -10.89 -41.53
C ALA A 8 23.91 -9.78 -40.49
N SER A 9 24.08 -8.51 -40.88
CA SER A 9 23.94 -7.35 -39.96
C SER A 9 22.47 -7.15 -39.50
N TRP A 10 21.52 -7.36 -40.37
CA TRP A 10 20.08 -7.31 -40.01
C TRP A 10 19.70 -8.41 -39.04
N ARG A 11 20.22 -9.62 -39.23
CA ARG A 11 19.96 -10.75 -38.30
C ARG A 11 20.64 -10.51 -36.95
N ALA A 12 21.81 -9.93 -36.90
CA ALA A 12 22.51 -9.60 -35.66
C ALA A 12 21.78 -8.46 -34.91
N GLY A 13 21.29 -7.42 -35.62
CA GLY A 13 20.52 -6.35 -35.02
C GLY A 13 19.18 -6.81 -34.43
N ALA A 14 18.46 -7.67 -35.14
CA ALA A 14 17.22 -8.27 -34.65
C ALA A 14 17.46 -9.17 -33.42
N ALA A 15 18.56 -9.92 -33.39
CA ALA A 15 18.92 -10.79 -32.25
C ALA A 15 19.32 -9.99 -31.00
N ILE A 16 19.85 -8.77 -31.15
CA ILE A 16 20.19 -7.89 -30.02
C ILE A 16 18.95 -7.17 -29.49
N ALA A 17 18.00 -6.79 -30.36
CA ALA A 17 16.77 -6.10 -29.95
C ALA A 17 15.76 -7.01 -29.25
N LEU A 18 15.65 -8.28 -29.67
CA LEU A 18 14.71 -9.24 -29.10
C LEU A 18 14.90 -9.53 -27.59
N PRO A 19 16.13 -9.65 -27.05
CA PRO A 19 16.31 -9.84 -25.62
C PRO A 19 15.88 -8.66 -24.75
N MET A 20 15.69 -7.49 -25.35
CA MET A 20 15.25 -6.25 -24.68
C MET A 20 13.72 -6.11 -24.61
N LEU A 21 12.96 -7.04 -25.17
CA LEU A 21 11.50 -7.06 -25.03
C LEU A 21 11.12 -7.70 -23.70
N ASP A 22 10.27 -7.03 -22.93
CA ASP A 22 9.79 -7.51 -21.61
C ASP A 22 9.25 -8.94 -21.62
N ALA A 23 8.64 -9.35 -22.75
CA ALA A 23 8.13 -10.71 -22.95
C ALA A 23 9.22 -11.80 -23.01
N MET A 24 10.49 -11.43 -23.22
CA MET A 24 11.62 -12.37 -23.33
C MET A 24 12.49 -12.43 -22.07
N THR A 25 12.33 -11.49 -21.16
CA THR A 25 13.07 -11.46 -19.88
C THR A 25 12.89 -12.73 -19.03
N PRO A 26 11.71 -13.39 -18.99
CA PRO A 26 11.54 -14.61 -18.21
C PRO A 26 12.38 -15.80 -18.68
N ALA A 27 12.78 -15.84 -19.95
CA ALA A 27 13.52 -16.99 -20.52
C ALA A 27 14.98 -17.05 -20.08
N PHE A 28 15.54 -15.94 -19.62
CA PHE A 28 16.95 -15.82 -19.21
C PHE A 28 17.12 -15.40 -17.74
N ALA A 29 16.03 -15.15 -17.04
CA ALA A 29 16.09 -14.83 -15.62
C ALA A 29 16.52 -16.08 -14.84
N ASN A 30 17.63 -16.00 -14.15
CA ASN A 30 17.87 -16.84 -12.97
C ASN A 30 16.61 -16.76 -12.12
N SER A 31 16.22 -17.85 -11.46
CA SER A 31 15.01 -17.96 -10.65
C SER A 31 14.65 -16.59 -10.04
N PRO A 32 13.50 -16.01 -10.37
CA PRO A 32 13.23 -14.63 -9.98
C PRO A 32 13.35 -14.53 -8.46
N GLU A 33 14.18 -13.61 -8.00
CA GLU A 33 14.26 -13.31 -6.57
C GLU A 33 12.84 -13.09 -6.06
N LYS A 34 12.51 -13.71 -4.94
CA LYS A 34 11.15 -13.66 -4.40
C LYS A 34 10.81 -12.23 -4.02
N ILE A 35 9.94 -11.61 -4.80
CA ILE A 35 9.48 -10.25 -4.53
C ILE A 35 8.63 -10.25 -3.26
N HIS A 36 9.10 -9.55 -2.26
CA HIS A 36 8.35 -9.32 -1.03
C HIS A 36 7.34 -8.19 -1.23
N ARG A 37 6.13 -8.39 -0.71
CA ARG A 37 5.06 -7.39 -0.75
C ARG A 37 4.51 -7.19 0.65
N PHE A 38 4.26 -5.95 0.98
CA PHE A 38 3.57 -5.53 2.19
C PHE A 38 2.23 -4.91 1.80
N GLN A 39 1.16 -5.31 2.47
CA GLN A 39 -0.17 -4.76 2.24
C GLN A 39 -0.85 -4.48 3.57
N THR A 40 -1.50 -3.34 3.65
CA THR A 40 -2.40 -2.98 4.75
C THR A 40 -3.82 -2.79 4.23
N VAL A 41 -4.80 -3.13 5.07
CA VAL A 41 -6.21 -2.85 4.83
C VAL A 41 -6.73 -2.09 6.03
N TYR A 42 -7.11 -0.85 5.83
CA TYR A 42 -7.69 0.00 6.86
C TYR A 42 -9.20 -0.06 6.83
N ILE A 43 -9.80 -0.34 7.97
CA ILE A 43 -11.26 -0.34 8.15
C ILE A 43 -11.61 0.82 9.08
N PRO A 44 -12.15 1.94 8.55
CA PRO A 44 -12.24 3.20 9.28
C PRO A 44 -13.18 3.13 10.48
N ASN A 45 -14.31 2.60 10.45
CA ASN A 45 -15.27 2.63 11.56
C ASN A 45 -15.06 1.55 12.63
N GLY A 46 -13.93 0.81 12.52
CA GLY A 46 -13.67 -0.31 13.41
C GLY A 46 -14.55 -1.50 13.11
N MET A 47 -14.72 -2.36 14.10
CA MET A 47 -15.50 -3.59 14.00
C MET A 47 -16.14 -3.94 15.34
N ALA A 48 -17.16 -4.77 15.31
CA ALA A 48 -17.81 -5.28 16.52
C ALA A 48 -16.83 -6.21 17.26
N MET A 49 -16.24 -5.70 18.32
CA MET A 49 -15.12 -6.36 19.02
C MET A 49 -15.51 -7.70 19.61
N GLU A 50 -16.77 -7.87 20.05
CA GLU A 50 -17.32 -9.13 20.54
C GLU A 50 -17.35 -10.25 19.48
N TYR A 51 -17.33 -9.89 18.20
CA TYR A 51 -17.28 -10.83 17.08
C TYR A 51 -15.90 -10.89 16.40
N TRP A 52 -14.98 -10.01 16.81
CA TRP A 52 -13.62 -9.96 16.30
C TRP A 52 -12.62 -10.63 17.24
N SER A 53 -12.64 -10.24 18.52
CA SER A 53 -11.62 -10.67 19.48
C SER A 53 -11.86 -12.12 19.91
N PRO A 54 -10.86 -13.00 19.74
CA PRO A 54 -10.89 -14.31 20.38
C PRO A 54 -10.90 -14.20 21.90
N ASP A 55 -11.59 -15.13 22.56
CA ASP A 55 -11.71 -15.16 24.03
C ASP A 55 -10.43 -15.64 24.73
N THR A 56 -9.55 -16.32 24.00
CA THR A 56 -8.32 -16.92 24.55
C THR A 56 -7.07 -16.43 23.84
N LEU A 57 -5.97 -16.38 24.57
CA LEU A 57 -4.64 -16.14 24.00
C LEU A 57 -4.00 -17.47 23.58
N GLY A 58 -3.16 -17.41 22.57
CA GLY A 58 -2.48 -18.59 22.04
C GLY A 58 -3.28 -19.34 21.00
N ASP A 59 -3.67 -20.57 21.27
CA ASP A 59 -4.60 -21.31 20.39
C ASP A 59 -6.03 -20.85 20.69
N TYR A 60 -6.70 -20.33 19.68
CA TYR A 60 -8.00 -19.70 19.78
C TYR A 60 -8.99 -20.24 18.75
N GLU A 61 -10.25 -20.23 19.11
CA GLU A 61 -11.35 -20.47 18.18
C GLU A 61 -11.61 -19.24 17.29
N LEU A 62 -11.91 -19.49 16.02
CA LEU A 62 -12.22 -18.41 15.09
C LEU A 62 -13.58 -17.81 15.40
N THR A 63 -13.57 -16.52 15.72
CA THR A 63 -14.78 -15.72 15.90
C THR A 63 -15.58 -15.58 14.60
N PRO A 64 -16.85 -15.16 14.63
CA PRO A 64 -17.67 -15.02 13.43
C PRO A 64 -17.02 -14.20 12.32
N ILE A 65 -16.33 -13.09 12.66
CA ILE A 65 -15.65 -12.23 11.68
C ILE A 65 -14.39 -12.91 11.11
N LEU A 66 -13.72 -13.74 11.89
CA LEU A 66 -12.49 -14.43 11.46
C LEU A 66 -12.74 -15.75 10.72
N LYS A 67 -13.94 -16.34 10.83
CA LYS A 67 -14.29 -17.62 10.18
C LYS A 67 -13.96 -17.67 8.67
N PRO A 68 -14.19 -16.64 7.86
CA PRO A 68 -13.81 -16.67 6.45
C PRO A 68 -12.31 -16.88 6.20
N LEU A 69 -11.47 -16.60 7.20
CA LEU A 69 -10.01 -16.77 7.14
C LEU A 69 -9.52 -18.13 7.67
N ALA A 70 -10.41 -19.10 7.89
CA ALA A 70 -10.08 -20.39 8.48
C ALA A 70 -8.90 -21.11 7.80
N ASN A 71 -8.82 -21.06 6.46
CA ASN A 71 -7.74 -21.66 5.68
C ASN A 71 -6.38 -21.01 5.90
N TYR A 72 -6.34 -19.86 6.56
CA TYR A 72 -5.15 -19.09 6.86
C TYR A 72 -4.81 -19.04 8.36
N LYS A 73 -5.55 -19.74 9.22
CA LYS A 73 -5.39 -19.70 10.69
C LYS A 73 -3.92 -19.88 11.09
N GLU A 74 -3.25 -20.88 10.52
CA GLU A 74 -1.83 -21.19 10.82
C GLU A 74 -0.83 -20.07 10.40
N LYS A 75 -1.26 -19.20 9.49
CA LYS A 75 -0.46 -18.08 8.97
C LYS A 75 -0.89 -16.73 9.52
N MET A 76 -1.92 -16.71 10.35
CA MET A 76 -2.54 -15.51 10.88
C MET A 76 -2.16 -15.30 12.35
N ARG A 77 -2.06 -14.03 12.75
CA ARG A 77 -1.99 -13.62 14.15
C ARG A 77 -3.03 -12.54 14.40
N VAL A 78 -3.81 -12.71 15.44
CA VAL A 78 -4.73 -11.68 15.92
C VAL A 78 -4.04 -10.94 17.04
N ILE A 79 -3.86 -9.63 16.87
CA ILE A 79 -3.18 -8.77 17.84
C ILE A 79 -4.22 -7.80 18.39
N SER A 80 -4.37 -7.76 19.68
CA SER A 80 -5.27 -6.86 20.39
C SER A 80 -4.50 -5.93 21.35
N GLY A 81 -5.17 -4.91 21.85
CA GLY A 81 -4.58 -3.97 22.82
C GLY A 81 -3.68 -2.89 22.21
N LEU A 82 -3.42 -2.91 20.90
CA LEU A 82 -2.73 -1.83 20.23
C LEU A 82 -3.71 -0.68 19.95
N LYS A 83 -3.29 0.54 20.20
CA LYS A 83 -4.05 1.74 19.86
C LYS A 83 -3.12 2.88 19.46
N ALA A 84 -3.54 3.68 18.50
CA ALA A 84 -2.95 4.99 18.27
C ALA A 84 -3.57 5.99 19.26
N ASN A 85 -2.74 6.82 19.88
CA ASN A 85 -3.20 7.79 20.86
C ASN A 85 -3.57 9.11 20.18
N TRP A 86 -4.56 9.07 19.29
CA TRP A 86 -5.09 10.24 18.62
C TRP A 86 -6.38 10.69 19.29
N ASN A 87 -6.44 11.97 19.67
CA ASN A 87 -7.57 12.50 20.43
C ASN A 87 -8.79 12.86 19.59
N ILE A 88 -8.68 12.79 18.27
CA ILE A 88 -9.78 13.14 17.34
C ILE A 88 -10.23 11.85 16.65
N ALA A 89 -11.38 11.34 17.07
CA ALA A 89 -12.05 10.22 16.41
C ALA A 89 -12.36 10.58 14.94
N HIS A 90 -12.58 9.59 14.12
CA HIS A 90 -12.93 9.68 12.70
C HIS A 90 -11.82 10.26 11.80
N ALA A 91 -11.54 11.55 11.86
CA ALA A 91 -10.64 12.21 10.92
C ALA A 91 -9.15 11.93 11.19
N GLY A 92 -8.76 11.76 12.45
CA GLY A 92 -7.34 11.57 12.80
C GLY A 92 -6.83 10.15 12.67
N ALA A 93 -7.70 9.17 12.78
CA ALA A 93 -7.32 7.76 12.82
C ALA A 93 -6.60 7.30 11.53
N GLY A 94 -7.05 7.73 10.35
CA GLY A 94 -6.38 7.45 9.08
C GLY A 94 -4.94 7.95 9.05
N GLY A 95 -4.73 9.22 9.42
CA GLY A 95 -3.40 9.83 9.43
C GLY A 95 -2.44 9.20 10.43
N SER A 96 -2.92 8.59 11.52
CA SER A 96 -2.09 7.94 12.53
C SER A 96 -1.85 6.45 12.26
N PHE A 97 -2.67 5.81 11.45
CA PHE A 97 -2.67 4.35 11.27
C PHE A 97 -1.32 3.77 10.87
N LEU A 98 -0.67 4.36 9.88
CA LEU A 98 0.63 3.90 9.38
C LEU A 98 1.81 4.79 9.79
N THR A 99 1.53 5.96 10.37
CA THR A 99 2.57 6.91 10.80
C THR A 99 2.90 6.81 12.29
N GLY A 100 1.94 6.34 13.10
CA GLY A 100 2.04 6.36 14.56
C GLY A 100 1.99 7.77 15.17
N VAL A 101 1.75 8.81 14.37
CA VAL A 101 1.69 10.19 14.85
C VAL A 101 0.45 10.38 15.72
N THR A 102 0.62 10.98 16.89
CA THR A 102 -0.45 11.18 17.88
C THR A 102 -1.09 12.56 17.81
N GLN A 103 -0.47 13.49 17.10
CA GLN A 103 -0.95 14.85 16.92
C GLN A 103 -0.64 15.29 15.49
N GLY A 104 -1.66 15.69 14.75
CA GLY A 104 -1.54 16.32 13.43
C GLY A 104 -1.44 17.83 13.52
N GLY A 105 -1.66 18.48 12.39
CA GLY A 105 -1.79 19.94 12.34
C GLY A 105 -2.92 20.46 13.24
N LYS A 106 -2.78 21.69 13.69
CA LYS A 106 -3.71 22.33 14.62
C LYS A 106 -4.80 23.13 13.91
N THR A 107 -4.68 23.29 12.61
CA THR A 107 -5.60 24.04 11.76
C THR A 107 -5.97 23.24 10.52
N GLU A 108 -7.00 23.70 9.82
CA GLU A 108 -7.46 23.08 8.56
C GLU A 108 -6.42 23.08 7.45
N VAL A 109 -5.49 24.02 7.48
CA VAL A 109 -4.44 24.19 6.47
C VAL A 109 -3.09 23.64 6.91
N GLU A 110 -2.89 23.38 8.18
CA GLU A 110 -1.66 22.83 8.71
C GLU A 110 -1.68 21.31 8.55
N ILE A 111 -0.87 20.82 7.66
CA ILE A 111 -0.69 19.39 7.42
C ILE A 111 0.62 18.96 8.07
N LEU A 112 0.52 18.09 9.06
CA LEU A 112 1.67 17.55 9.78
C LEU A 112 1.42 16.09 10.14
N ALA A 113 2.21 15.21 9.56
CA ALA A 113 2.26 13.78 9.89
C ALA A 113 3.72 13.35 10.01
N ASP A 114 4.03 12.11 9.69
CA ASP A 114 5.39 11.63 9.49
C ASP A 114 5.39 10.61 8.36
N ILE A 115 6.57 10.13 7.95
CA ILE A 115 6.64 9.07 6.96
C ILE A 115 5.92 7.82 7.47
N SER A 116 5.06 7.25 6.65
CA SER A 116 4.33 6.04 7.00
C SER A 116 5.15 4.77 6.75
N ILE A 117 4.89 3.71 7.51
CA ILE A 117 5.66 2.47 7.46
C ILE A 117 5.64 1.83 6.06
N ASP A 118 4.55 1.93 5.33
CA ASP A 118 4.44 1.44 3.96
C ASP A 118 5.40 2.18 3.02
N GLN A 119 5.61 3.48 3.22
CA GLN A 119 6.55 4.28 2.42
C GLN A 119 8.01 4.01 2.81
N ILE A 120 8.30 3.72 4.07
CA ILE A 120 9.61 3.22 4.48
C ILE A 120 9.92 1.90 3.76
N LEU A 121 8.96 0.98 3.75
CA LEU A 121 9.09 -0.31 3.06
C LEU A 121 9.15 -0.15 1.54
N ALA A 122 8.38 0.77 0.94
CA ALA A 122 8.40 1.05 -0.49
C ALA A 122 9.78 1.52 -0.97
N ASN A 123 10.52 2.27 -0.16
CA ASN A 123 11.89 2.70 -0.48
C ASN A 123 12.85 1.52 -0.64
N GLU A 124 12.58 0.38 0.02
CA GLU A 124 13.42 -0.82 -0.06
C GLU A 124 12.84 -1.85 -1.03
N LEU A 125 11.59 -2.26 -0.82
CA LEU A 125 10.94 -3.32 -1.58
C LEU A 125 10.55 -2.87 -2.99
N GLY A 126 10.22 -1.59 -3.17
CA GLY A 126 9.77 -1.02 -4.44
C GLY A 126 10.84 -0.92 -5.52
N LYS A 127 12.11 -1.16 -5.18
CA LYS A 127 13.22 -1.17 -6.15
C LYS A 127 13.13 -2.33 -7.17
N GLN A 128 12.35 -3.35 -6.87
CA GLN A 128 12.21 -4.56 -7.68
C GLN A 128 10.87 -4.63 -8.42
N THR A 129 10.06 -3.58 -8.35
CA THR A 129 8.72 -3.54 -8.96
C THR A 129 8.54 -2.30 -9.80
N GLN A 130 7.66 -2.38 -10.80
CA GLN A 130 7.34 -1.24 -11.67
C GLN A 130 6.76 -0.07 -10.87
N LEU A 131 5.89 -0.36 -9.91
CA LEU A 131 5.35 0.61 -8.97
C LEU A 131 5.88 0.28 -7.57
N SER A 132 6.48 1.27 -6.92
CA SER A 132 7.03 1.09 -5.57
C SER A 132 5.95 0.94 -4.51
N SER A 133 4.81 1.62 -4.69
CA SER A 133 3.65 1.53 -3.83
C SER A 133 2.36 1.82 -4.59
N LEU A 134 1.24 1.41 -4.02
CA LEU A 134 -0.10 1.66 -4.54
C LEU A 134 -0.99 2.06 -3.36
N GLU A 135 -1.49 3.27 -3.40
CA GLU A 135 -2.43 3.83 -2.43
C GLU A 135 -3.84 3.77 -3.02
N LEU A 136 -4.70 2.94 -2.44
CA LEU A 136 -6.03 2.66 -2.96
C LEU A 136 -7.11 3.05 -1.97
N SER A 137 -8.25 3.53 -2.46
CA SER A 137 -9.44 3.78 -1.66
C SER A 137 -10.71 3.33 -2.38
N MET A 138 -11.77 3.09 -1.62
CA MET A 138 -13.10 2.80 -2.19
C MET A 138 -13.82 4.06 -2.63
N ASP A 139 -13.52 5.19 -1.99
CA ASP A 139 -14.14 6.48 -2.23
C ASP A 139 -13.15 7.48 -2.83
N ALA A 140 -13.67 8.46 -3.57
CA ALA A 140 -12.88 9.56 -4.08
C ALA A 140 -12.25 10.38 -2.94
N PRO A 141 -10.94 10.67 -2.98
CA PRO A 141 -10.30 11.43 -1.91
C PRO A 141 -10.74 12.90 -1.93
N ALA A 142 -11.05 13.45 -0.76
CA ALA A 142 -11.17 14.88 -0.54
C ALA A 142 -9.86 15.38 0.09
N LEU A 143 -9.04 16.07 -0.69
CA LEU A 143 -7.72 16.53 -0.24
C LEU A 143 -7.71 18.01 0.18
N ALA A 144 -8.85 18.67 0.11
CA ALA A 144 -8.99 20.08 0.47
C ALA A 144 -10.18 20.31 1.40
N GLY A 145 -10.12 21.37 2.20
CA GLY A 145 -11.14 21.74 3.15
C GLY A 145 -10.98 21.07 4.52
N ALA A 146 -11.96 21.32 5.39
CA ALA A 146 -12.05 20.76 6.73
C ALA A 146 -13.10 19.66 6.78
N CYS A 147 -12.72 18.48 7.23
CA CYS A 147 -13.62 17.35 7.46
C CYS A 147 -14.12 17.27 8.90
N THR A 148 -13.43 17.92 9.82
CA THR A 148 -13.85 18.14 11.20
C THR A 148 -13.34 19.49 11.67
N VAL A 149 -13.75 19.89 12.89
CA VAL A 149 -13.29 21.16 13.49
C VAL A 149 -11.76 21.17 13.59
N ASN A 150 -11.14 22.13 12.92
CA ASN A 150 -9.69 22.37 12.92
C ASN A 150 -8.83 21.20 12.41
N LEU A 151 -9.36 20.36 11.52
CA LEU A 151 -8.58 19.29 10.92
C LEU A 151 -8.80 19.20 9.41
N SER A 152 -7.71 19.16 8.66
CA SER A 152 -7.74 19.00 7.21
C SER A 152 -8.34 17.64 6.77
N CYS A 153 -9.13 17.66 5.70
CA CYS A 153 -9.65 16.44 5.06
C CYS A 153 -8.54 15.46 4.62
N VAL A 154 -7.33 15.94 4.40
CA VAL A 154 -6.18 15.12 4.10
C VAL A 154 -6.02 13.96 5.08
N TYR A 155 -6.21 14.18 6.37
CA TYR A 155 -6.06 13.13 7.39
C TYR A 155 -7.14 12.05 7.32
N THR A 156 -8.33 12.38 6.82
CA THR A 156 -9.42 11.41 6.66
C THR A 156 -9.22 10.51 5.45
N HIS A 157 -8.61 11.06 4.39
CA HIS A 157 -8.52 10.40 3.09
C HIS A 157 -7.11 9.94 2.72
N THR A 158 -6.14 10.05 3.63
CA THR A 158 -4.75 9.65 3.38
C THR A 158 -4.24 8.75 4.48
N LEU A 159 -3.80 7.55 4.10
CA LEU A 159 -3.13 6.61 4.99
C LEU A 159 -1.61 6.69 4.85
N SER A 160 -1.14 6.93 3.63
CA SER A 160 0.27 6.84 3.25
C SER A 160 0.89 8.23 3.13
N TRP A 161 2.05 8.40 3.73
CA TRP A 161 2.77 9.67 3.83
C TRP A 161 4.24 9.47 3.47
N ARG A 162 4.71 10.21 2.47
CA ARG A 162 6.13 10.18 2.07
C ARG A 162 7.01 11.02 2.98
N GLY A 163 6.43 11.89 3.76
CA GLY A 163 7.12 12.76 4.71
C GLY A 163 6.12 13.59 5.51
N LYS A 164 6.63 14.45 6.39
CA LYS A 164 5.84 15.19 7.38
C LYS A 164 4.65 15.98 6.83
N THR A 165 4.79 16.50 5.61
CA THR A 165 3.79 17.35 4.94
C THR A 165 3.45 16.83 3.55
N GLN A 166 3.74 15.56 3.26
CA GLN A 166 3.62 14.97 1.93
C GLN A 166 2.65 13.78 1.95
N PRO A 167 1.33 14.03 1.97
CA PRO A 167 0.34 12.99 1.83
C PRO A 167 0.37 12.40 0.43
N LEU A 168 0.12 11.11 0.31
CA LEU A 168 -0.03 10.42 -0.97
C LEU A 168 -1.51 10.28 -1.29
N PRO A 169 -1.96 10.82 -2.45
CA PRO A 169 -3.33 10.68 -2.86
C PRO A 169 -3.66 9.22 -3.19
N THR A 170 -4.86 8.80 -2.84
CA THR A 170 -5.36 7.46 -3.16
C THR A 170 -6.00 7.42 -4.54
N GLU A 171 -5.81 6.29 -5.24
CA GLU A 171 -6.55 5.99 -6.46
C GLU A 171 -7.81 5.19 -6.11
N HIS A 172 -8.96 5.65 -6.61
CA HIS A 172 -10.25 5.02 -6.38
C HIS A 172 -10.89 4.48 -7.66
N ASN A 173 -10.30 4.79 -8.82
CA ASN A 173 -10.80 4.33 -10.10
C ASN A 173 -10.04 3.05 -10.50
N PRO A 174 -10.69 1.88 -10.51
CA PRO A 174 -10.03 0.62 -10.84
C PRO A 174 -9.52 0.58 -12.29
N ARG A 175 -10.15 1.30 -13.21
CA ARG A 175 -9.68 1.39 -14.59
C ARG A 175 -8.37 2.17 -14.68
N ALA A 176 -8.29 3.32 -14.02
CA ALA A 176 -7.06 4.12 -14.00
C ALA A 176 -5.90 3.34 -13.36
N LEU A 177 -6.19 2.52 -12.35
CA LEU A 177 -5.19 1.64 -11.76
C LEU A 177 -4.71 0.55 -12.73
N PHE A 178 -5.63 -0.04 -13.49
CA PHE A 178 -5.30 -1.10 -14.44
C PHE A 178 -4.48 -0.59 -15.65
N GLU A 179 -4.69 0.65 -16.04
CA GLU A 179 -4.02 1.30 -17.19
C GLU A 179 -2.63 1.91 -16.82
N ARG A 180 -2.21 1.86 -15.55
CA ARG A 180 -0.87 2.27 -15.08
C ARG A 180 0.20 1.22 -15.36
#